data_61d7f7a499d6e90bb2e48e9de0d0f872
#
_entry.id   61d7f7a499d6e90bb2e48e9de0d0f872
#
_cell.length_a   1.000
_cell.length_b   1.000
_cell.length_c   1.000
_cell.angle_alpha   90.00
_cell.angle_beta   90.00
_cell.angle_gamma   90.00
#
_symmetry.space_group_name_H-M   'P 1'
#
loop_
_entity.id
_entity.type
_entity.pdbx_description
1 polymer ?
#
loop_
_entity_poly.entity_id
_entity_poly.type
_entity_poly.pdbx_seq_one_letter_code
_entity_poly.pdbx_strand_id
1 'polypeptide(L)'
;MVKAGTIHAIGAGILICEIQQNSNCTYRMYDYDRRDKFGNKRELHVDKALDVVDTKRYVPYESSSNAYDEALNEAAATIEEDSSGGQLLVSCKYFECYKYDISDSVSINVDTASFRSVIFTEGCGTIRVGEDVKAYKAGDSFYITKTVEIEGNGVAIVTKV
;
A
#
# COMPACT_ATOMS: atom_id res chain seq x y z
N MET A 1 -0.44 6.54 6.38
CA MET A 1 0.84 5.78 6.49
C MET A 1 1.12 5.44 7.95
N VAL A 2 1.58 4.22 8.26
CA VAL A 2 1.97 3.80 9.63
C VAL A 2 3.50 3.82 9.68
N LYS A 3 4.07 4.70 10.51
CA LYS A 3 5.53 4.83 10.66
C LYS A 3 6.08 3.70 11.55
N ALA A 4 7.36 3.35 11.36
CA ALA A 4 8.06 2.44 12.27
C ALA A 4 7.98 2.95 13.73
N GLY A 5 7.79 2.05 14.68
CA GLY A 5 7.57 2.38 16.09
C GLY A 5 6.11 2.68 16.47
N THR A 6 5.21 2.83 15.51
CA THR A 6 3.78 3.04 15.78
C THR A 6 3.11 1.73 16.19
N ILE A 7 2.52 1.70 17.39
CA ILE A 7 1.69 0.57 17.81
C ILE A 7 0.40 0.56 17.02
N HIS A 8 0.14 -0.53 16.33
CA HIS A 8 -1.06 -0.70 15.52
C HIS A 8 -1.53 -2.15 15.52
N ALA A 9 -2.78 -2.36 15.21
CA ALA A 9 -3.36 -3.69 15.08
C ALA A 9 -4.47 -3.68 14.04
N ILE A 10 -4.70 -4.83 13.42
CA ILE A 10 -5.75 -5.04 12.43
C ILE A 10 -6.89 -5.78 13.13
N GLY A 11 -8.09 -5.19 13.13
CA GLY A 11 -9.29 -5.76 13.71
C GLY A 11 -9.79 -6.99 12.96
N ALA A 12 -10.72 -7.71 13.57
CA ALA A 12 -11.36 -8.85 12.94
C ALA A 12 -12.25 -8.44 11.75
N GLY A 13 -12.29 -9.26 10.71
CA GLY A 13 -13.14 -9.04 9.54
C GLY A 13 -12.65 -7.97 8.56
N ILE A 14 -11.43 -7.44 8.74
CA ILE A 14 -10.84 -6.43 7.88
C ILE A 14 -9.92 -7.12 6.86
N LEU A 15 -10.15 -6.84 5.57
CA LEU A 15 -9.21 -7.15 4.49
C LEU A 15 -8.33 -5.92 4.26
N ILE A 16 -7.03 -6.11 4.21
CA ILE A 16 -6.07 -5.03 3.97
C ILE A 16 -5.24 -5.29 2.71
N CYS A 17 -4.84 -4.21 2.05
CA CYS A 17 -3.76 -4.19 1.09
C CYS A 17 -2.59 -3.45 1.74
N GLU A 18 -1.58 -4.18 2.16
CA GLU A 18 -0.44 -3.63 2.88
C GLU A 18 0.76 -3.46 1.95
N ILE A 19 1.13 -2.21 1.70
CA ILE A 19 2.35 -1.83 0.99
C ILE A 19 3.36 -1.42 2.04
N GLN A 20 4.50 -2.11 2.11
CA GLN A 20 5.49 -1.86 3.14
C GLN A 20 6.91 -1.88 2.60
N GLN A 21 7.80 -1.16 3.28
CA GLN A 21 9.22 -1.34 3.12
C GLN A 21 9.60 -2.77 3.53
N ASN A 22 10.37 -3.47 2.69
CA ASN A 22 10.82 -4.83 2.99
C ASN A 22 11.70 -4.86 4.24
N SER A 23 11.21 -5.46 5.32
CA SER A 23 11.92 -5.63 6.58
C SER A 23 11.41 -6.88 7.30
N ASN A 24 12.33 -7.66 7.86
CA ASN A 24 12.01 -8.81 8.70
C ASN A 24 11.83 -8.44 10.19
N CYS A 25 11.91 -7.15 10.52
CA CYS A 25 11.75 -6.69 11.91
C CYS A 25 10.27 -6.50 12.26
N THR A 26 9.71 -7.47 12.98
CA THR A 26 8.38 -7.35 13.59
C THR A 26 8.52 -7.54 15.09
N TYR A 27 8.19 -6.51 15.86
CA TYR A 27 8.13 -6.60 17.31
C TYR A 27 6.67 -6.70 17.76
N ARG A 28 6.27 -7.92 18.10
CA ARG A 28 4.89 -8.25 18.47
C ARG A 28 4.69 -8.04 19.95
N MET A 29 3.81 -7.12 20.33
CA MET A 29 3.44 -6.86 21.73
C MET A 29 2.25 -7.70 22.19
N TYR A 30 1.32 -7.99 21.29
CA TYR A 30 0.12 -8.76 21.55
C TYR A 30 -0.33 -9.52 20.30
N ASP A 31 -0.92 -10.69 20.42
CA ASP A 31 -1.31 -11.53 19.28
C ASP A 31 -2.70 -12.17 19.43
N TYR A 32 -3.59 -11.56 20.20
CA TYR A 32 -4.98 -12.04 20.38
C TYR A 32 -5.10 -13.51 20.79
N ASP A 33 -4.08 -14.04 21.45
CA ASP A 33 -3.97 -15.45 21.87
C ASP A 33 -4.04 -16.47 20.71
N ARG A 34 -3.72 -16.02 19.48
CA ARG A 34 -3.72 -16.87 18.29
C ARG A 34 -2.73 -18.02 18.45
N ARG A 35 -3.16 -19.19 17.96
CA ARG A 35 -2.34 -20.39 17.96
C ARG A 35 -2.20 -20.94 16.55
N ASP A 36 -1.08 -21.58 16.29
CA ASP A 36 -0.89 -22.35 15.07
C ASP A 36 -1.68 -23.66 15.08
N LYS A 37 -1.60 -24.45 14.00
CA LYS A 37 -2.26 -25.76 13.87
C LYS A 37 -1.79 -26.80 14.91
N PHE A 38 -0.70 -26.53 15.62
CA PHE A 38 -0.15 -27.39 16.67
C PHE A 38 -0.47 -26.86 18.09
N GLY A 39 -1.19 -25.76 18.19
CA GLY A 39 -1.57 -25.15 19.45
C GLY A 39 -0.53 -24.17 20.04
N ASN A 40 0.57 -23.90 19.33
CA ASN A 40 1.63 -23.00 19.80
C ASN A 40 1.23 -21.55 19.55
N LYS A 41 1.57 -20.68 20.51
CA LYS A 41 1.47 -19.23 20.33
C LYS A 41 2.70 -18.70 19.61
N ARG A 42 2.52 -17.61 18.87
CA ARG A 42 3.65 -16.88 18.29
C ARG A 42 4.41 -16.15 19.39
N GLU A 43 5.71 -16.03 19.20
CA GLU A 43 6.58 -15.29 20.11
C GLU A 43 6.18 -13.83 20.21
N LEU A 44 6.17 -13.30 21.44
CA LEU A 44 6.02 -11.87 21.71
C LEU A 44 7.40 -11.26 21.94
N HIS A 45 7.57 -10.01 21.55
CA HIS A 45 8.83 -9.26 21.61
C HIS A 45 8.65 -7.98 22.42
N VAL A 46 8.03 -8.08 23.59
CA VAL A 46 7.59 -6.92 24.38
C VAL A 46 8.75 -6.01 24.74
N ASP A 47 9.85 -6.55 25.26
CA ASP A 47 11.02 -5.74 25.65
C ASP A 47 11.60 -4.99 24.46
N LYS A 48 11.81 -5.66 23.31
CA LYS A 48 12.32 -5.02 22.10
C LYS A 48 11.33 -4.00 21.51
N ALA A 49 10.04 -4.24 21.66
CA ALA A 49 9.02 -3.29 21.24
C ALA A 49 9.04 -2.03 22.10
N LEU A 50 9.26 -2.15 23.39
CA LEU A 50 9.38 -1.00 24.31
C LEU A 50 10.60 -0.13 24.00
N ASP A 51 11.69 -0.71 23.51
CA ASP A 51 12.90 0.03 23.12
C ASP A 51 12.71 0.92 21.88
N VAL A 52 11.75 0.60 21.02
CA VAL A 52 11.55 1.27 19.72
C VAL A 52 10.19 1.94 19.56
N VAL A 53 9.29 1.79 20.53
CA VAL A 53 7.94 2.35 20.44
C VAL A 53 7.97 3.87 20.42
N ASP A 54 7.23 4.46 19.47
CA ASP A 54 6.92 5.89 19.48
C ASP A 54 5.68 6.12 20.36
N THR A 55 5.90 6.75 21.52
CA THR A 55 4.83 7.06 22.49
C THR A 55 4.08 8.35 22.16
N LYS A 56 4.44 9.04 21.09
CA LYS A 56 3.73 10.24 20.66
C LYS A 56 2.34 9.87 20.18
N ARG A 57 1.42 10.83 20.31
CA ARG A 57 0.06 10.64 19.82
C ARG A 57 0.10 10.38 18.31
N TYR A 58 -0.50 9.27 17.87
CA TYR A 58 -0.71 9.01 16.46
C TYR A 58 -1.69 10.03 15.88
N VAL A 59 -1.30 10.66 14.78
CA VAL A 59 -2.17 11.54 13.98
C VAL A 59 -2.37 10.85 12.63
N PRO A 60 -3.61 10.49 12.26
CA PRO A 60 -3.89 9.91 10.96
C PRO A 60 -3.41 10.81 9.82
N TYR A 61 -2.89 10.22 8.75
CA TYR A 61 -2.38 10.96 7.59
C TYR A 61 -3.42 11.93 6.99
N GLU A 62 -4.68 11.52 6.94
CA GLU A 62 -5.79 12.32 6.39
C GLU A 62 -6.18 13.51 7.27
N SER A 63 -5.83 13.50 8.54
CA SER A 63 -6.14 14.56 9.50
C SER A 63 -4.98 15.52 9.77
N SER A 64 -3.87 15.34 9.06
CA SER A 64 -2.64 16.11 9.29
C SER A 64 -2.65 17.51 8.68
N SER A 65 -3.67 18.32 8.98
CA SER A 65 -3.57 19.76 8.87
C SER A 65 -2.63 20.38 9.91
N ASN A 66 -1.91 19.56 10.69
CA ASN A 66 -1.00 20.00 11.74
C ASN A 66 0.34 19.24 11.70
N ALA A 67 1.35 19.93 11.16
CA ALA A 67 2.73 20.02 11.64
C ALA A 67 3.49 18.75 12.06
N TYR A 68 3.37 17.60 11.39
CA TYR A 68 4.25 16.47 11.72
C TYR A 68 5.35 16.16 10.70
N ASP A 69 5.29 16.73 9.54
CA ASP A 69 6.39 16.86 8.58
C ASP A 69 5.94 17.87 7.51
N GLU A 70 6.45 19.07 7.56
CA GLU A 70 6.17 20.09 6.54
C GLU A 70 6.49 19.59 5.12
N ALA A 71 7.48 18.70 4.99
CA ALA A 71 7.85 18.07 3.72
C ALA A 71 6.85 17.01 3.23
N LEU A 72 6.05 16.37 4.11
CA LEU A 72 4.99 15.44 3.74
C LEU A 72 3.64 16.14 3.57
N ASN A 73 3.45 17.30 4.21
CA ASN A 73 2.22 18.09 4.09
C ASN A 73 2.16 18.91 2.79
N GLU A 74 3.30 19.30 2.21
CA GLU A 74 3.31 19.92 0.89
C GLU A 74 2.84 18.95 -0.21
N ALA A 75 3.12 17.65 -0.07
CA ALA A 75 2.65 16.62 -1.00
C ALA A 75 1.17 16.25 -0.84
N ALA A 76 0.58 16.47 0.34
CA ALA A 76 -0.83 16.10 0.62
C ALA A 76 -1.83 17.23 0.33
N ALA A 77 -1.37 18.47 0.17
CA ALA A 77 -2.25 19.63 -0.03
C ALA A 77 -2.73 19.81 -1.48
N THR A 78 -2.10 19.14 -2.44
CA THR A 78 -2.56 19.00 -3.83
C THR A 78 -2.88 17.53 -4.03
N ILE A 79 -4.07 17.22 -4.52
CA ILE A 79 -4.37 15.90 -5.11
C ILE A 79 -3.48 15.83 -6.35
N GLU A 80 -2.23 15.39 -6.16
CA GLU A 80 -1.35 15.14 -7.29
C GLU A 80 -1.85 13.85 -7.95
N GLU A 81 -2.48 14.03 -9.08
CA GLU A 81 -2.71 12.94 -10.02
C GLU A 81 -1.40 12.71 -10.79
N ASP A 82 -1.02 11.47 -10.94
CA ASP A 82 0.03 11.17 -11.90
C ASP A 82 -0.46 11.42 -13.34
N SER A 83 0.45 11.35 -14.31
CA SER A 83 0.12 11.57 -15.73
C SER A 83 -0.92 10.60 -16.30
N SER A 84 -1.32 9.60 -15.53
CA SER A 84 -2.27 8.54 -15.89
C SER A 84 -3.60 8.64 -15.11
N GLY A 85 -3.79 9.70 -14.31
CA GLY A 85 -5.02 9.91 -13.52
C GLY A 85 -5.08 9.14 -12.19
N GLY A 86 -3.96 8.60 -11.71
CA GLY A 86 -3.88 7.95 -10.41
C GLY A 86 -3.80 8.95 -9.28
N GLN A 87 -4.70 8.83 -8.30
CA GLN A 87 -4.68 9.63 -7.08
C GLN A 87 -3.52 9.20 -6.16
N LEU A 88 -2.63 10.12 -5.83
CA LEU A 88 -1.55 9.87 -4.87
C LEU A 88 -2.13 9.61 -3.47
N LEU A 89 -1.86 8.44 -2.91
CA LEU A 89 -2.23 8.06 -1.54
C LEU A 89 -1.12 8.35 -0.54
N VAL A 90 0.12 8.06 -0.93
CA VAL A 90 1.30 8.28 -0.09
C VAL A 90 2.55 8.36 -0.94
N SER A 91 3.43 9.29 -0.59
CA SER A 91 4.80 9.37 -1.09
C SER A 91 5.77 9.32 0.09
N CYS A 92 6.82 8.54 -0.03
CA CYS A 92 7.88 8.47 0.96
C CYS A 92 9.23 8.20 0.29
N LYS A 93 10.31 8.21 1.06
CA LYS A 93 11.67 7.94 0.56
C LYS A 93 11.80 6.61 -0.23
N TYR A 94 10.91 5.65 0.01
CA TYR A 94 11.05 4.27 -0.46
C TYR A 94 10.10 3.91 -1.58
N PHE A 95 8.92 4.54 -1.62
CA PHE A 95 7.91 4.28 -2.65
C PHE A 95 6.86 5.39 -2.69
N GLU A 96 6.18 5.45 -3.81
CA GLU A 96 4.92 6.18 -4.00
C GLU A 96 3.80 5.18 -4.23
N CYS A 97 2.61 5.48 -3.71
CA CYS A 97 1.44 4.63 -3.86
C CYS A 97 0.26 5.44 -4.37
N TYR A 98 -0.36 4.96 -5.44
CA TYR A 98 -1.47 5.60 -6.13
C TYR A 98 -2.70 4.70 -6.13
N LYS A 99 -3.87 5.31 -6.07
CA LYS A 99 -5.16 4.67 -6.30
C LYS A 99 -5.67 5.03 -7.68
N TYR A 100 -6.10 4.04 -8.43
CA TYR A 100 -6.78 4.20 -9.71
C TYR A 100 -8.21 3.69 -9.59
N ASP A 101 -9.18 4.56 -9.85
CA ASP A 101 -10.57 4.17 -10.04
C ASP A 101 -10.77 3.92 -11.54
N ILE A 102 -10.94 2.65 -11.90
CA ILE A 102 -11.03 2.20 -13.29
C ILE A 102 -12.50 2.14 -13.69
N SER A 103 -12.88 2.97 -14.66
CA SER A 103 -14.20 2.97 -15.25
C SER A 103 -14.06 3.00 -16.77
N ASP A 104 -13.99 1.85 -17.41
CA ASP A 104 -13.74 1.63 -18.84
C ASP A 104 -12.28 1.30 -19.13
N SER A 105 -11.38 2.28 -19.19
CA SER A 105 -9.96 2.03 -19.45
C SER A 105 -9.04 3.04 -18.76
N VAL A 106 -7.81 2.59 -18.46
CA VAL A 106 -6.73 3.45 -17.97
C VAL A 106 -5.39 2.94 -18.49
N SER A 107 -4.50 3.87 -18.85
CA SER A 107 -3.12 3.57 -19.24
C SER A 107 -2.19 3.91 -18.07
N ILE A 108 -1.44 2.92 -17.57
CA ILE A 108 -0.44 3.14 -16.54
C ILE A 108 0.94 3.21 -17.18
N ASN A 109 1.52 4.40 -17.15
CA ASN A 109 2.84 4.63 -17.68
C ASN A 109 3.93 4.10 -16.78
N VAL A 110 4.88 3.37 -17.35
CA VAL A 110 6.09 2.90 -16.67
C VAL A 110 7.30 3.51 -17.36
N ASP A 111 8.04 4.33 -16.63
CA ASP A 111 9.32 4.84 -17.10
C ASP A 111 10.39 3.73 -17.00
N THR A 112 11.53 3.96 -17.64
CA THR A 112 12.64 2.99 -17.65
C THR A 112 13.43 2.92 -16.36
N ALA A 113 13.12 3.77 -15.37
CA ALA A 113 13.89 3.88 -14.13
C ALA A 113 13.47 2.83 -13.10
N SER A 114 12.20 2.39 -13.13
CA SER A 114 11.68 1.45 -12.15
C SER A 114 10.49 0.68 -12.70
N PHE A 115 10.03 -0.29 -11.93
CA PHE A 115 8.82 -1.07 -12.16
C PHE A 115 7.61 -0.41 -11.47
N ARG A 116 6.42 -0.98 -11.75
CA ARG A 116 5.23 -0.76 -10.95
C ARG A 116 4.68 -2.09 -10.45
N SER A 117 4.19 -2.10 -9.22
CA SER A 117 3.34 -3.18 -8.69
C SER A 117 1.89 -2.74 -8.76
N VAL A 118 1.04 -3.52 -9.39
CA VAL A 118 -0.40 -3.26 -9.52
C VAL A 118 -1.15 -4.33 -8.75
N ILE A 119 -2.00 -3.93 -7.81
CA ILE A 119 -2.86 -4.83 -7.02
C ILE A 119 -4.29 -4.40 -7.25
N PHE A 120 -5.11 -5.28 -7.78
CA PHE A 120 -6.54 -5.03 -7.96
C PHE A 120 -7.28 -5.35 -6.66
N THR A 121 -7.88 -4.34 -6.03
CA THR A 121 -8.66 -4.51 -4.80
C THR A 121 -10.13 -4.75 -5.09
N GLU A 122 -10.62 -4.29 -6.24
CA GLU A 122 -12.01 -4.42 -6.66
C GLU A 122 -12.12 -4.63 -8.17
N GLY A 123 -13.22 -5.23 -8.62
CA GLY A 123 -13.61 -5.34 -10.01
C GLY A 123 -12.92 -6.45 -10.80
N CYS A 124 -13.02 -6.36 -12.11
CA CYS A 124 -12.44 -7.30 -13.07
C CYS A 124 -12.30 -6.66 -14.47
N GLY A 125 -11.45 -7.26 -15.28
CA GLY A 125 -11.18 -6.79 -16.64
C GLY A 125 -9.99 -7.47 -17.27
N THR A 126 -9.26 -6.74 -18.11
CA THR A 126 -8.04 -7.18 -18.76
C THR A 126 -6.90 -6.18 -18.58
N ILE A 127 -5.69 -6.69 -18.48
CA ILE A 127 -4.44 -5.93 -18.53
C ILE A 127 -3.67 -6.32 -19.77
N ARG A 128 -3.24 -5.35 -20.55
CA ARG A 128 -2.58 -5.51 -21.85
C ARG A 128 -1.18 -4.90 -21.84
N VAL A 129 -0.21 -5.64 -22.37
CA VAL A 129 1.15 -5.17 -22.66
C VAL A 129 1.48 -5.54 -24.11
N GLY A 130 1.41 -4.60 -25.03
CA GLY A 130 1.54 -4.89 -26.46
C GLY A 130 0.46 -5.86 -26.94
N GLU A 131 0.85 -7.05 -27.43
CA GLU A 131 -0.07 -8.09 -27.89
C GLU A 131 -0.53 -9.03 -26.75
N ASP A 132 0.19 -9.03 -25.62
CA ASP A 132 -0.14 -9.90 -24.47
C ASP A 132 -1.31 -9.32 -23.68
N VAL A 133 -2.35 -10.11 -23.50
CA VAL A 133 -3.55 -9.75 -22.72
C VAL A 133 -3.80 -10.80 -21.65
N LYS A 134 -4.04 -10.35 -20.42
CA LYS A 134 -4.40 -11.19 -19.29
C LYS A 134 -5.66 -10.65 -18.60
N ALA A 135 -6.54 -11.55 -18.20
CA ALA A 135 -7.66 -11.19 -17.34
C ALA A 135 -7.17 -10.91 -15.92
N TYR A 136 -7.86 -9.99 -15.24
CA TYR A 136 -7.70 -9.73 -13.81
C TYR A 136 -9.04 -9.75 -13.07
N LYS A 137 -8.97 -9.97 -11.78
CA LYS A 137 -10.06 -9.83 -10.82
C LYS A 137 -9.52 -9.28 -9.49
N ALA A 138 -10.42 -8.90 -8.61
CA ALA A 138 -10.06 -8.52 -7.24
C ALA A 138 -9.19 -9.58 -6.55
N GLY A 139 -8.09 -9.15 -5.93
CA GLY A 139 -7.06 -9.98 -5.30
C GLY A 139 -5.88 -10.33 -6.21
N ASP A 140 -5.96 -10.10 -7.51
CA ASP A 140 -4.85 -10.32 -8.42
C ASP A 140 -3.81 -9.21 -8.32
N SER A 141 -2.55 -9.58 -8.54
CA SER A 141 -1.42 -8.64 -8.57
C SER A 141 -0.53 -8.86 -9.77
N PHE A 142 0.03 -7.78 -10.29
CA PHE A 142 0.93 -7.78 -11.44
C PHE A 142 2.17 -6.96 -11.15
N TYR A 143 3.29 -7.47 -11.63
CA TYR A 143 4.55 -6.75 -11.70
C TYR A 143 4.73 -6.27 -13.13
N ILE A 144 4.79 -4.96 -13.34
CA ILE A 144 4.87 -4.38 -14.68
C ILE A 144 6.15 -3.55 -14.84
N THR A 145 6.79 -3.74 -15.99
CA THR A 145 8.04 -3.04 -16.37
C THR A 145 7.88 -2.23 -17.66
N LYS A 146 6.68 -2.22 -18.21
CA LYS A 146 6.32 -1.47 -19.42
C LYS A 146 4.95 -0.87 -19.20
N THR A 147 4.65 0.19 -19.95
CA THR A 147 3.31 0.77 -19.99
C THR A 147 2.27 -0.30 -20.30
N VAL A 148 1.19 -0.30 -19.53
CA VAL A 148 0.07 -1.22 -19.67
C VAL A 148 -1.22 -0.47 -19.90
N GLU A 149 -2.11 -1.11 -20.63
CA GLU A 149 -3.50 -0.69 -20.76
C GLU A 149 -4.38 -1.62 -19.94
N ILE A 150 -5.25 -1.05 -19.12
CA ILE A 150 -6.20 -1.78 -18.29
C ILE A 150 -7.59 -1.43 -18.77
N GLU A 151 -8.37 -2.43 -19.19
CA GLU A 151 -9.76 -2.29 -19.59
C GLU A 151 -10.67 -3.04 -18.62
N GLY A 152 -11.76 -2.41 -18.20
CA GLY A 152 -12.72 -3.00 -17.27
C GLY A 152 -13.20 -2.02 -16.21
N ASN A 153 -13.52 -2.54 -15.03
CA ASN A 153 -13.93 -1.70 -13.91
C ASN A 153 -13.29 -2.19 -12.61
N GLY A 154 -13.16 -1.30 -11.65
CA GLY A 154 -12.63 -1.63 -10.34
C GLY A 154 -11.69 -0.61 -9.77
N VAL A 155 -10.95 -1.05 -8.76
CA VAL A 155 -9.94 -0.24 -8.07
C VAL A 155 -8.61 -0.96 -8.10
N ALA A 156 -7.57 -0.24 -8.50
CA ALA A 156 -6.20 -0.72 -8.44
C ALA A 156 -5.35 0.16 -7.51
N ILE A 157 -4.48 -0.47 -6.75
CA ILE A 157 -3.41 0.17 -6.01
C ILE A 157 -2.11 -0.05 -6.78
N VAL A 158 -1.48 1.04 -7.16
CA VAL A 158 -0.25 1.03 -7.97
C VAL A 158 0.88 1.59 -7.15
N THR A 159 1.95 0.82 -7.01
CA THR A 159 3.13 1.23 -6.27
C THR A 159 4.32 1.38 -7.21
N LYS A 160 5.02 2.49 -7.05
CA LYS A 160 6.27 2.86 -7.72
C LYS A 160 7.39 2.93 -6.71
N VAL A 161 8.58 2.46 -7.07
CA VAL A 161 9.82 2.56 -6.24
C VAL A 161 10.79 3.53 -6.87
#